data_431abcd17aa28242366abd98eb55cfc3
#
_entry.id   431abcd17aa28242366abd98eb55cfc3
#
_cell.length_a   1.000
_cell.length_b   1.000
_cell.length_c   1.000
_cell.angle_alpha   90.00
_cell.angle_beta   90.00
_cell.angle_gamma   90.00
#
_symmetry.space_group_name_H-M   'P 1'
#
loop_
_entity.id
_entity.type
_entity.pdbx_description
1 polymer ?
#
loop_
_entity_poly.entity_id
_entity_poly.type
_entity_poly.pdbx_seq_one_letter_code
_entity_poly.pdbx_strand_id
1 'polypeptide(L)'
;SKKEEFIFLANYDLAVLDEAHKLRNFHKGDKAKQAYSINQSLRDTKKILLTATPLQNSLLEIYGLVSLIDPFVFGDKKVFSKQFSNGNLTTSDINDLKDRLKPIVHRTLRKDVLEYIQYTKRIPLIEEFIPTDDEVTLYNLISNFLLNENLYSIPAAQRNLITLVARKLLASSTKAITGTLESFIKRLENMVKDEKLKVSSFFKYDDDEELIEEYLDEEESDELEQEIEITKDDIANIKNEISELKSFIEIAKTIEVDTKVKALLLALEKGFEAQAKLGANKKSIIFTESKRTQEFLFEYLENHGFKNKVVLFNGTNTDLKSKEIYNDWLLKYQNTDRCTGSKSSDMKQAIVDFFKESADIMIATEAGSEGINLQFCNMLINYDLPWNPQRIEQRIGRVHRYGQKHDVVVINFINKKNEADRRVHELLSSKFKLFEGVFGASDEVLGTIQSGVDFEKRILKIYQTCRTSEEIENAFNELQNEFSSAINEKTLQTREK
;
A
#
# COMPACT_ATOMS: atom_id res chain seq x y z
N SER A 1 -8.07 -21.71 17.20
CA SER A 1 -7.42 -20.92 18.28
C SER A 1 -8.42 -20.62 19.40
N LYS A 2 -7.95 -20.21 20.60
CA LYS A 2 -8.84 -19.82 21.71
C LYS A 2 -9.84 -18.72 21.29
N LYS A 3 -9.45 -17.82 20.42
CA LYS A 3 -10.32 -16.74 19.90
C LYS A 3 -11.45 -17.28 19.00
N GLU A 4 -11.20 -18.32 18.22
CA GLU A 4 -12.22 -18.98 17.37
C GLU A 4 -13.33 -19.58 18.22
N GLU A 5 -12.94 -20.28 19.28
CA GLU A 5 -13.89 -20.90 20.21
C GLU A 5 -14.75 -19.85 20.92
N PHE A 6 -14.18 -18.73 21.34
CA PHE A 6 -14.94 -17.62 21.94
C PHE A 6 -15.97 -17.03 20.98
N ILE A 7 -15.61 -16.78 19.71
CA ILE A 7 -16.51 -16.24 18.69
C ILE A 7 -17.65 -17.24 18.45
N PHE A 8 -17.34 -18.52 18.33
CA PHE A 8 -18.35 -19.56 18.11
C PHE A 8 -19.31 -19.71 19.30
N LEU A 9 -18.77 -19.74 20.55
CA LEU A 9 -19.56 -19.87 21.76
C LEU A 9 -20.46 -18.64 22.05
N ALA A 10 -20.09 -17.47 21.53
CA ALA A 10 -20.88 -16.25 21.65
C ALA A 10 -22.24 -16.33 20.90
N ASN A 11 -22.34 -17.24 19.92
CA ASN A 11 -23.58 -17.57 19.19
C ASN A 11 -24.32 -16.32 18.67
N TYR A 12 -23.61 -15.48 17.89
CA TYR A 12 -24.18 -14.24 17.35
C TYR A 12 -25.27 -14.54 16.31
N ASP A 13 -26.36 -13.74 16.32
CA ASP A 13 -27.41 -13.78 15.31
C ASP A 13 -26.95 -13.19 13.97
N LEU A 14 -26.06 -12.20 14.01
CA LEU A 14 -25.54 -11.47 12.87
C LEU A 14 -24.09 -11.06 13.11
N ALA A 15 -23.25 -11.28 12.10
CA ALA A 15 -21.89 -10.78 12.05
C ALA A 15 -21.72 -9.79 10.88
N VAL A 16 -21.20 -8.61 11.16
CA VAL A 16 -20.82 -7.63 10.14
C VAL A 16 -19.30 -7.63 10.03
N LEU A 17 -18.78 -7.98 8.85
CA LEU A 17 -17.36 -8.06 8.56
C LEU A 17 -16.96 -6.88 7.68
N ASP A 18 -16.33 -5.87 8.29
CA ASP A 18 -15.77 -4.73 7.57
C ASP A 18 -14.42 -5.09 6.94
N GLU A 19 -14.06 -4.41 5.84
CA GLU A 19 -12.88 -4.70 5.01
C GLU A 19 -12.80 -6.19 4.59
N ALA A 20 -13.96 -6.74 4.20
CA ALA A 20 -14.12 -8.16 3.91
C ALA A 20 -13.27 -8.65 2.73
N HIS A 21 -12.69 -7.76 1.92
CA HIS A 21 -11.74 -8.12 0.88
C HIS A 21 -10.53 -8.90 1.42
N LYS A 22 -10.15 -8.73 2.69
CA LYS A 22 -9.11 -9.53 3.36
C LYS A 22 -9.46 -11.02 3.45
N LEU A 23 -10.73 -11.38 3.29
CA LEU A 23 -11.22 -12.76 3.30
C LEU A 23 -11.42 -13.36 1.90
N ARG A 24 -11.15 -12.59 0.83
CA ARG A 24 -11.37 -12.99 -0.56
C ARG A 24 -10.69 -14.30 -0.97
N ASN A 25 -9.56 -14.60 -0.32
CA ASN A 25 -8.80 -15.83 -0.55
C ASN A 25 -9.43 -17.09 0.07
N PHE A 26 -10.62 -17.01 0.66
CA PHE A 26 -11.32 -18.16 1.24
C PHE A 26 -11.44 -19.35 0.27
N HIS A 27 -11.52 -19.08 -1.02
CA HIS A 27 -11.54 -20.10 -2.08
C HIS A 27 -10.28 -20.99 -2.11
N LYS A 28 -9.16 -20.58 -1.48
CA LYS A 28 -7.91 -21.34 -1.39
C LYS A 28 -7.95 -22.41 -0.27
N GLY A 29 -9.06 -22.49 0.50
CA GLY A 29 -9.25 -23.48 1.56
C GLY A 29 -8.27 -23.28 2.71
N ASP A 30 -7.62 -24.39 3.16
CA ASP A 30 -6.73 -24.39 4.33
C ASP A 30 -5.51 -23.46 4.20
N LYS A 31 -5.12 -23.09 2.98
CA LYS A 31 -4.07 -22.08 2.73
C LYS A 31 -4.49 -20.69 3.23
N ALA A 32 -5.79 -20.37 3.19
CA ALA A 32 -6.35 -19.11 3.68
C ALA A 32 -6.74 -19.21 5.17
N LYS A 33 -5.80 -19.47 6.05
CA LYS A 33 -6.00 -19.78 7.49
C LYS A 33 -6.97 -18.81 8.19
N GLN A 34 -6.80 -17.50 7.98
CA GLN A 34 -7.64 -16.48 8.63
C GLN A 34 -9.09 -16.53 8.15
N ALA A 35 -9.31 -16.57 6.84
CA ALA A 35 -10.66 -16.63 6.28
C ALA A 35 -11.38 -17.92 6.64
N TYR A 36 -10.64 -19.02 6.64
CA TYR A 36 -11.15 -20.34 7.06
C TYR A 36 -11.55 -20.34 8.55
N SER A 37 -10.69 -19.82 9.42
CA SER A 37 -10.92 -19.68 10.86
C SER A 37 -12.16 -18.85 11.17
N ILE A 38 -12.31 -17.70 10.53
CA ILE A 38 -13.49 -16.83 10.67
C ILE A 38 -14.75 -17.56 10.19
N ASN A 39 -14.68 -18.24 9.05
CA ASN A 39 -15.84 -18.97 8.53
C ASN A 39 -16.28 -20.09 9.49
N GLN A 40 -15.34 -20.84 10.07
CA GLN A 40 -15.63 -21.89 11.06
C GLN A 40 -16.25 -21.31 12.34
N SER A 41 -15.74 -20.19 12.82
CA SER A 41 -16.24 -19.52 14.02
C SER A 41 -17.65 -18.93 13.84
N LEU A 42 -18.02 -18.57 12.61
CA LEU A 42 -19.27 -17.93 12.27
C LEU A 42 -20.17 -18.78 11.35
N ARG A 43 -19.98 -20.12 11.34
CA ARG A 43 -20.65 -21.01 10.38
C ARG A 43 -22.17 -20.94 10.45
N ASP A 44 -22.74 -20.79 11.65
CA ASP A 44 -24.18 -20.75 11.89
C ASP A 44 -24.73 -19.31 12.02
N THR A 45 -23.87 -18.30 11.82
CA THR A 45 -24.21 -16.87 11.95
C THR A 45 -24.50 -16.26 10.58
N LYS A 46 -25.54 -15.46 10.47
CA LYS A 46 -25.78 -14.63 9.27
C LYS A 46 -24.67 -13.61 9.12
N LYS A 47 -24.18 -13.38 7.89
CA LYS A 47 -23.04 -12.52 7.62
C LYS A 47 -23.39 -11.38 6.68
N ILE A 48 -22.91 -10.19 6.99
CA ILE A 48 -22.86 -9.04 6.08
C ILE A 48 -21.40 -8.72 5.85
N LEU A 49 -20.99 -8.69 4.60
CA LEU A 49 -19.62 -8.33 4.20
C LEU A 49 -19.61 -6.91 3.65
N LEU A 50 -18.79 -6.04 4.23
CA LEU A 50 -18.59 -4.68 3.77
C LEU A 50 -17.19 -4.56 3.15
N THR A 51 -17.11 -4.06 1.92
CA THR A 51 -15.83 -3.85 1.25
C THR A 51 -15.98 -2.82 0.13
N ALA A 52 -14.94 -2.01 -0.06
CA ALA A 52 -14.82 -1.10 -1.21
C ALA A 52 -14.29 -1.83 -2.46
N THR A 53 -13.55 -2.92 -2.29
CA THR A 53 -12.81 -3.62 -3.35
C THR A 53 -13.05 -5.13 -3.29
N PRO A 54 -14.25 -5.61 -3.69
CA PRO A 54 -14.57 -7.04 -3.60
C PRO A 54 -13.79 -7.91 -4.60
N LEU A 55 -13.22 -7.29 -5.63
CA LEU A 55 -12.48 -7.94 -6.70
C LEU A 55 -11.20 -7.15 -6.97
N GLN A 56 -10.06 -7.83 -6.96
CA GLN A 56 -8.76 -7.25 -7.31
C GLN A 56 -8.06 -8.01 -8.44
N ASN A 57 -7.92 -9.33 -8.31
CA ASN A 57 -7.10 -10.13 -9.22
C ASN A 57 -7.90 -11.16 -10.03
N SER A 58 -8.92 -11.76 -9.46
CA SER A 58 -9.62 -12.89 -10.08
C SER A 58 -11.07 -12.99 -9.64
N LEU A 59 -11.94 -13.44 -10.54
CA LEU A 59 -13.35 -13.75 -10.21
C LEU A 59 -13.49 -14.80 -9.10
N LEU A 60 -12.44 -15.60 -8.85
CA LEU A 60 -12.38 -16.53 -7.72
C LEU A 60 -12.42 -15.80 -6.36
N GLU A 61 -12.01 -14.54 -6.29
CA GLU A 61 -12.13 -13.72 -5.08
C GLU A 61 -13.61 -13.44 -4.75
N ILE A 62 -14.42 -13.12 -5.76
CA ILE A 62 -15.88 -12.97 -5.60
C ILE A 62 -16.48 -14.31 -5.18
N TYR A 63 -16.05 -15.41 -5.81
CA TYR A 63 -16.45 -16.75 -5.38
C TYR A 63 -16.14 -16.97 -3.88
N GLY A 64 -14.94 -16.61 -3.44
CA GLY A 64 -14.52 -16.74 -2.05
C GLY A 64 -15.39 -15.94 -1.09
N LEU A 65 -15.63 -14.66 -1.39
CA LEU A 65 -16.48 -13.78 -0.55
C LEU A 65 -17.94 -14.25 -0.51
N VAL A 66 -18.51 -14.62 -1.65
CA VAL A 66 -19.89 -15.09 -1.72
C VAL A 66 -20.05 -16.42 -0.99
N SER A 67 -19.06 -17.34 -1.10
CA SER A 67 -19.10 -18.62 -0.39
C SER A 67 -19.00 -18.48 1.13
N LEU A 68 -18.49 -17.36 1.65
CA LEU A 68 -18.54 -17.04 3.08
C LEU A 68 -19.96 -16.68 3.55
N ILE A 69 -20.77 -16.08 2.66
CA ILE A 69 -22.18 -15.75 2.95
C ILE A 69 -23.05 -16.99 2.76
N ASP A 70 -23.00 -17.56 1.55
CA ASP A 70 -23.78 -18.72 1.16
C ASP A 70 -22.99 -19.57 0.12
N PRO A 71 -22.53 -20.76 0.49
CA PRO A 71 -21.74 -21.62 -0.39
C PRO A 71 -22.55 -22.19 -1.58
N PHE A 72 -23.90 -22.11 -1.55
CA PHE A 72 -24.74 -22.68 -2.59
C PHE A 72 -24.98 -21.74 -3.77
N VAL A 73 -24.72 -20.44 -3.66
CA VAL A 73 -24.93 -19.45 -4.72
C VAL A 73 -24.15 -19.80 -5.99
N PHE A 74 -22.91 -20.15 -5.84
CA PHE A 74 -22.03 -20.51 -6.96
C PHE A 74 -21.74 -22.03 -7.06
N GLY A 75 -22.05 -22.78 -6.01
CA GLY A 75 -21.79 -24.21 -5.95
C GLY A 75 -20.29 -24.57 -5.93
N ASP A 76 -19.92 -25.62 -6.64
CA ASP A 76 -18.55 -26.13 -6.61
C ASP A 76 -17.53 -25.19 -7.30
N LYS A 77 -16.37 -24.98 -6.64
CA LYS A 77 -15.29 -24.13 -7.13
C LYS A 77 -14.78 -24.50 -8.52
N LYS A 78 -14.68 -25.82 -8.84
CA LYS A 78 -14.16 -26.28 -10.14
C LYS A 78 -15.12 -25.91 -11.25
N VAL A 79 -16.44 -26.01 -11.00
CA VAL A 79 -17.48 -25.62 -11.95
C VAL A 79 -17.44 -24.13 -12.18
N PHE A 80 -17.40 -23.33 -11.13
CA PHE A 80 -17.26 -21.87 -11.20
C PHE A 80 -16.00 -21.46 -11.99
N SER A 81 -14.84 -22.03 -11.64
CA SER A 81 -13.58 -21.73 -12.30
C SER A 81 -13.61 -22.07 -13.80
N LYS A 82 -14.23 -23.20 -14.15
CA LYS A 82 -14.36 -23.61 -15.56
C LYS A 82 -15.27 -22.67 -16.35
N GLN A 83 -16.32 -22.17 -15.73
CA GLN A 83 -17.30 -21.29 -16.39
C GLN A 83 -16.81 -19.83 -16.44
N PHE A 84 -16.20 -19.31 -15.35
CA PHE A 84 -15.95 -17.88 -15.20
C PHE A 84 -14.46 -17.48 -15.13
N SER A 85 -13.51 -18.44 -15.05
CA SER A 85 -12.08 -18.08 -14.88
C SER A 85 -11.19 -18.49 -16.06
N ASN A 86 -11.72 -19.09 -17.13
CA ASN A 86 -10.92 -19.61 -18.25
C ASN A 86 -10.67 -18.61 -19.41
N GLY A 87 -10.63 -17.31 -19.13
CA GLY A 87 -10.13 -16.30 -20.09
C GLY A 87 -11.06 -15.88 -21.24
N ASN A 88 -12.09 -16.65 -21.58
CA ASN A 88 -13.02 -16.35 -22.67
C ASN A 88 -14.47 -16.25 -22.17
N LEU A 89 -14.73 -15.23 -21.32
CA LEU A 89 -16.09 -14.95 -20.85
C LEU A 89 -16.97 -14.47 -22.00
N THR A 90 -18.07 -15.18 -22.22
CA THR A 90 -19.11 -14.72 -23.15
C THR A 90 -20.03 -13.69 -22.46
N THR A 91 -20.76 -12.91 -23.25
CA THR A 91 -21.78 -11.99 -22.72
C THR A 91 -22.83 -12.73 -21.89
N SER A 92 -23.14 -13.97 -22.26
CA SER A 92 -24.07 -14.84 -21.50
C SER A 92 -23.52 -15.19 -20.13
N ASP A 93 -22.23 -15.54 -20.03
CA ASP A 93 -21.58 -15.87 -18.74
C ASP A 93 -21.56 -14.66 -17.79
N ILE A 94 -21.28 -13.47 -18.33
CA ILE A 94 -21.30 -12.23 -17.56
C ILE A 94 -22.70 -11.94 -17.04
N ASN A 95 -23.75 -12.14 -17.83
CA ASN A 95 -25.12 -11.91 -17.41
C ASN A 95 -25.54 -12.95 -16.35
N ASP A 96 -25.22 -14.23 -16.52
CA ASP A 96 -25.48 -15.27 -15.52
C ASP A 96 -24.79 -14.93 -14.17
N LEU A 97 -23.53 -14.48 -14.20
CA LEU A 97 -22.83 -14.05 -13.01
C LEU A 97 -23.50 -12.86 -12.31
N LYS A 98 -23.94 -11.85 -13.10
CA LYS A 98 -24.65 -10.67 -12.57
C LYS A 98 -25.99 -11.07 -11.95
N ASP A 99 -26.75 -11.94 -12.58
CA ASP A 99 -28.05 -12.37 -12.08
C ASP A 99 -27.93 -13.14 -10.77
N ARG A 100 -26.88 -13.95 -10.60
CA ARG A 100 -26.61 -14.64 -9.33
C ARG A 100 -26.14 -13.68 -8.23
N LEU A 101 -25.41 -12.62 -8.58
CA LEU A 101 -24.94 -11.63 -7.61
C LEU A 101 -26.01 -10.64 -7.17
N LYS A 102 -26.96 -10.29 -8.05
CA LYS A 102 -27.98 -9.28 -7.83
C LYS A 102 -28.77 -9.42 -6.51
N PRO A 103 -29.16 -10.61 -6.04
CA PRO A 103 -29.91 -10.74 -4.78
C PRO A 103 -29.06 -10.60 -3.52
N ILE A 104 -27.72 -10.68 -3.62
CA ILE A 104 -26.82 -10.75 -2.48
C ILE A 104 -25.80 -9.61 -2.43
N VAL A 105 -25.59 -8.89 -3.53
CA VAL A 105 -24.63 -7.78 -3.63
C VAL A 105 -25.36 -6.47 -3.86
N HIS A 106 -25.14 -5.51 -2.99
CA HIS A 106 -25.59 -4.13 -3.16
C HIS A 106 -24.38 -3.21 -3.32
N ARG A 107 -24.36 -2.45 -4.40
CA ARG A 107 -23.30 -1.46 -4.68
C ARG A 107 -23.88 -0.05 -4.59
N THR A 108 -23.27 0.78 -3.76
CA THR A 108 -23.56 2.21 -3.68
C THR A 108 -22.38 3.00 -4.20
N LEU A 109 -22.58 3.85 -5.18
CA LEU A 109 -21.54 4.75 -5.69
C LEU A 109 -21.60 6.08 -4.94
N ARG A 110 -20.47 6.73 -4.75
CA ARG A 110 -20.43 8.06 -4.11
C ARG A 110 -21.32 9.07 -4.81
N LYS A 111 -21.39 9.03 -6.15
CA LYS A 111 -22.27 9.90 -6.94
C LYS A 111 -23.75 9.76 -6.57
N ASP A 112 -24.19 8.58 -6.16
CA ASP A 112 -25.59 8.29 -5.84
C ASP A 112 -26.01 8.89 -4.48
N VAL A 113 -25.04 9.28 -3.64
CA VAL A 113 -25.28 9.86 -2.32
C VAL A 113 -24.99 11.37 -2.26
N LEU A 114 -24.51 12.00 -3.35
CA LEU A 114 -24.20 13.43 -3.37
C LEU A 114 -25.39 14.34 -3.10
N GLU A 115 -26.61 13.87 -3.39
CA GLU A 115 -27.85 14.59 -3.06
C GLU A 115 -28.09 14.69 -1.55
N TYR A 116 -27.56 13.73 -0.79
CA TYR A 116 -27.76 13.62 0.67
C TYR A 116 -26.53 14.04 1.47
N ILE A 117 -25.34 13.94 0.88
CA ILE A 117 -24.05 14.16 1.53
C ILE A 117 -23.22 15.16 0.73
N GLN A 118 -22.91 16.30 1.34
CA GLN A 118 -21.96 17.24 0.78
C GLN A 118 -20.56 16.90 1.24
N TYR A 119 -19.65 16.65 0.29
CA TYR A 119 -18.23 16.49 0.53
C TYR A 119 -17.49 17.80 0.28
N THR A 120 -16.46 18.05 1.06
CA THR A 120 -15.50 19.13 0.83
C THR A 120 -14.67 18.86 -0.43
N LYS A 121 -13.99 19.88 -0.94
CA LYS A 121 -13.13 19.77 -2.13
C LYS A 121 -11.77 19.19 -1.77
N ARG A 122 -11.06 18.67 -2.76
CA ARG A 122 -9.64 18.34 -2.70
C ARG A 122 -8.86 19.46 -3.36
N ILE A 123 -7.79 19.90 -2.71
CA ILE A 123 -6.87 20.93 -3.20
C ILE A 123 -5.53 20.24 -3.43
N PRO A 124 -5.23 19.81 -4.67
CA PRO A 124 -3.96 19.18 -4.97
C PRO A 124 -2.84 20.22 -5.01
N LEU A 125 -1.74 19.93 -4.35
CA LEU A 125 -0.49 20.66 -4.41
C LEU A 125 0.63 19.73 -4.83
N ILE A 126 1.56 20.24 -5.62
CA ILE A 126 2.73 19.52 -6.09
C ILE A 126 3.96 20.22 -5.51
N GLU A 127 4.79 19.43 -4.83
CA GLU A 127 6.11 19.88 -4.42
C GLU A 127 7.17 19.20 -5.27
N GLU A 128 7.83 19.97 -6.10
CA GLU A 128 8.88 19.51 -7.00
C GLU A 128 10.24 19.66 -6.33
N PHE A 129 11.09 18.64 -6.43
CA PHE A 129 12.45 18.69 -5.96
C PHE A 129 13.45 18.24 -7.01
N ILE A 130 14.68 18.74 -6.91
CA ILE A 130 15.78 18.41 -7.81
C ILE A 130 16.86 17.72 -6.96
N PRO A 131 17.07 16.40 -7.13
CA PRO A 131 18.10 15.68 -6.40
C PRO A 131 19.51 16.21 -6.74
N THR A 132 20.43 16.08 -5.78
CA THR A 132 21.85 16.37 -5.99
C THR A 132 22.46 15.40 -6.98
N ASP A 133 23.66 15.69 -7.46
CA ASP A 133 24.36 14.79 -8.40
C ASP A 133 24.76 13.48 -7.71
N ASP A 134 25.07 13.50 -6.41
CA ASP A 134 25.34 12.28 -5.62
C ASP A 134 24.10 11.40 -5.47
N GLU A 135 22.93 12.01 -5.17
CA GLU A 135 21.64 11.29 -5.13
C GLU A 135 21.31 10.67 -6.50
N VAL A 136 21.53 11.40 -7.60
CA VAL A 136 21.31 10.87 -8.96
C VAL A 136 22.28 9.74 -9.28
N THR A 137 23.55 9.88 -8.91
CA THR A 137 24.57 8.86 -9.11
C THR A 137 24.21 7.58 -8.38
N LEU A 138 23.87 7.67 -7.09
CA LEU A 138 23.44 6.55 -6.28
C LEU A 138 22.19 5.87 -6.89
N TYR A 139 21.19 6.67 -7.29
CA TYR A 139 19.98 6.17 -7.93
C TYR A 139 20.28 5.36 -9.19
N ASN A 140 21.15 5.87 -10.06
CA ASN A 140 21.50 5.21 -11.31
C ASN A 140 22.30 3.92 -11.08
N LEU A 141 23.26 3.92 -10.16
CA LEU A 141 24.05 2.74 -9.82
C LEU A 141 23.17 1.61 -9.28
N ILE A 142 22.32 1.89 -8.29
CA ILE A 142 21.42 0.89 -7.73
C ILE A 142 20.38 0.44 -8.77
N SER A 143 19.84 1.37 -9.58
CA SER A 143 18.91 1.01 -10.65
C SER A 143 19.54 0.05 -11.66
N ASN A 144 20.78 0.29 -12.07
CA ASN A 144 21.51 -0.59 -12.98
C ASN A 144 21.81 -1.95 -12.34
N PHE A 145 22.19 -1.98 -11.06
CA PHE A 145 22.39 -3.20 -10.31
C PHE A 145 21.12 -4.07 -10.30
N LEU A 146 19.96 -3.47 -9.99
CA LEU A 146 18.67 -4.17 -9.95
C LEU A 146 18.19 -4.70 -11.32
N LEU A 147 18.80 -4.25 -12.42
CA LEU A 147 18.51 -4.78 -13.77
C LEU A 147 19.24 -6.09 -14.08
N ASN A 148 20.24 -6.45 -13.30
CA ASN A 148 20.97 -7.69 -13.50
C ASN A 148 20.09 -8.89 -13.10
N GLU A 149 19.88 -9.81 -14.05
CA GLU A 149 19.05 -10.99 -13.85
C GLU A 149 19.74 -12.07 -13.01
N ASN A 150 21.04 -11.99 -12.79
CA ASN A 150 21.85 -13.02 -12.15
C ASN A 150 22.39 -12.60 -10.78
N LEU A 151 21.59 -11.88 -9.98
CA LEU A 151 21.96 -11.48 -8.63
C LEU A 151 21.78 -12.62 -7.63
N TYR A 152 22.78 -12.87 -6.80
CA TYR A 152 22.71 -13.83 -5.69
C TYR A 152 21.94 -13.24 -4.48
N SER A 153 21.99 -11.93 -4.29
CA SER A 153 21.25 -11.24 -3.22
C SER A 153 19.74 -11.35 -3.37
N ILE A 154 19.23 -11.53 -4.58
CA ILE A 154 17.80 -11.56 -4.88
C ILE A 154 17.37 -12.94 -5.39
N PRO A 155 16.54 -13.70 -4.65
CA PRO A 155 16.02 -14.99 -5.10
C PRO A 155 15.25 -14.88 -6.42
N ALA A 156 15.48 -15.81 -7.35
CA ALA A 156 14.83 -15.78 -8.67
C ALA A 156 13.29 -15.80 -8.56
N ALA A 157 12.74 -16.60 -7.64
CA ALA A 157 11.29 -16.74 -7.44
C ALA A 157 10.62 -15.43 -6.92
N GLN A 158 11.35 -14.58 -6.21
CA GLN A 158 10.84 -13.35 -5.60
C GLN A 158 11.42 -12.08 -6.24
N ARG A 159 12.13 -12.23 -7.36
CA ARG A 159 12.86 -11.13 -8.02
C ARG A 159 12.00 -9.92 -8.33
N ASN A 160 10.85 -10.13 -8.96
CA ASN A 160 9.96 -9.04 -9.35
C ASN A 160 9.51 -8.23 -8.14
N LEU A 161 9.14 -8.91 -7.06
CA LEU A 161 8.69 -8.30 -5.83
C LEU A 161 9.82 -7.51 -5.15
N ILE A 162 10.97 -8.14 -4.93
CA ILE A 162 12.11 -7.50 -4.26
C ILE A 162 12.62 -6.30 -5.06
N THR A 163 12.68 -6.42 -6.40
CA THR A 163 13.07 -5.31 -7.27
C THR A 163 12.07 -4.15 -7.19
N LEU A 164 10.77 -4.44 -7.14
CA LEU A 164 9.72 -3.43 -6.97
C LEU A 164 9.91 -2.68 -5.64
N VAL A 165 10.03 -3.43 -4.55
CA VAL A 165 10.23 -2.86 -3.20
C VAL A 165 11.52 -2.03 -3.15
N ALA A 166 12.65 -2.58 -3.63
CA ALA A 166 13.92 -1.86 -3.64
C ALA A 166 13.86 -0.55 -4.44
N ARG A 167 13.15 -0.52 -5.57
CA ARG A 167 12.96 0.72 -6.35
C ARG A 167 12.10 1.75 -5.62
N LYS A 168 11.05 1.32 -4.93
CA LYS A 168 10.23 2.20 -4.11
C LYS A 168 11.03 2.78 -2.93
N LEU A 169 11.82 1.97 -2.25
CA LEU A 169 12.69 2.42 -1.17
C LEU A 169 13.77 3.39 -1.67
N LEU A 170 14.33 3.14 -2.86
CA LEU A 170 15.27 4.03 -3.52
C LEU A 170 14.66 5.40 -3.85
N ALA A 171 13.39 5.44 -4.24
CA ALA A 171 12.65 6.68 -4.48
C ALA A 171 12.14 7.35 -3.19
N SER A 172 12.10 6.61 -2.08
CA SER A 172 11.66 7.10 -0.77
C SER A 172 12.74 7.90 -0.06
N SER A 173 13.83 7.24 0.33
CA SER A 173 14.96 7.89 1.00
C SER A 173 16.27 7.10 0.86
N THR A 174 17.39 7.82 0.91
CA THR A 174 18.73 7.21 0.96
C THR A 174 18.87 6.29 2.17
N LYS A 175 18.26 6.63 3.31
CA LYS A 175 18.30 5.82 4.52
C LYS A 175 17.57 4.47 4.35
N ALA A 176 16.41 4.47 3.70
CA ALA A 176 15.63 3.25 3.49
C ALA A 176 16.37 2.27 2.56
N ILE A 177 16.87 2.74 1.42
CA ILE A 177 17.57 1.86 0.48
C ILE A 177 18.88 1.34 1.05
N THR A 178 19.62 2.15 1.83
CA THR A 178 20.86 1.70 2.49
C THR A 178 20.60 0.49 3.39
N GLY A 179 19.53 0.51 4.20
CA GLY A 179 19.17 -0.63 5.03
C GLY A 179 18.87 -1.89 4.21
N THR A 180 18.21 -1.75 3.06
CA THR A 180 17.96 -2.89 2.16
C THR A 180 19.26 -3.44 1.56
N LEU A 181 20.20 -2.56 1.16
CA LEU A 181 21.53 -3.00 0.69
C LEU A 181 22.30 -3.74 1.80
N GLU A 182 22.20 -3.28 3.05
CA GLU A 182 22.79 -3.98 4.21
C GLU A 182 22.18 -5.37 4.41
N SER A 183 20.85 -5.50 4.23
CA SER A 183 20.16 -6.78 4.28
C SER A 183 20.62 -7.73 3.16
N PHE A 184 20.84 -7.22 1.94
CA PHE A 184 21.43 -7.97 0.84
C PHE A 184 22.83 -8.47 1.18
N ILE A 185 23.70 -7.61 1.69
CA ILE A 185 25.07 -7.96 2.10
C ILE A 185 25.05 -9.04 3.17
N LYS A 186 24.25 -8.88 4.21
CA LYS A 186 24.13 -9.85 5.30
C LYS A 186 23.69 -11.24 4.79
N ARG A 187 22.74 -11.28 3.85
CA ARG A 187 22.31 -12.51 3.20
C ARG A 187 23.48 -13.16 2.44
N LEU A 188 24.18 -12.40 1.61
CA LEU A 188 25.32 -12.89 0.82
C LEU A 188 26.46 -13.38 1.72
N GLU A 189 26.77 -12.66 2.81
CA GLU A 189 27.80 -13.08 3.77
C GLU A 189 27.42 -14.41 4.48
N ASN A 190 26.14 -14.63 4.77
CA ASN A 190 25.66 -15.90 5.32
C ASN A 190 25.77 -17.05 4.29
N MET A 191 25.47 -16.77 3.01
CA MET A 191 25.65 -17.76 1.94
C MET A 191 27.11 -18.23 1.81
N VAL A 192 28.05 -17.29 1.91
CA VAL A 192 29.49 -17.63 1.88
C VAL A 192 29.92 -18.45 3.09
N LYS A 193 29.33 -18.22 4.27
CA LYS A 193 29.65 -18.95 5.49
C LYS A 193 29.09 -20.38 5.51
N ASP A 194 27.88 -20.54 5.06
CA ASP A 194 27.15 -21.81 5.17
C ASP A 194 27.40 -22.72 3.97
N GLU A 195 28.08 -22.24 2.92
CA GLU A 195 28.29 -22.93 1.63
C GLU A 195 26.98 -23.50 1.03
N LYS A 196 25.85 -22.99 1.48
CA LYS A 196 24.50 -23.41 1.07
C LYS A 196 23.60 -22.23 0.82
N LEU A 197 22.85 -22.29 -0.25
CA LEU A 197 21.83 -21.33 -0.62
C LEU A 197 20.49 -21.79 -0.02
N LYS A 198 20.07 -21.19 1.10
CA LYS A 198 18.69 -21.34 1.60
C LYS A 198 17.80 -20.29 0.95
N VAL A 199 16.91 -20.73 0.08
CA VAL A 199 15.99 -19.87 -0.66
C VAL A 199 14.89 -19.28 0.25
N SER A 200 14.63 -19.91 1.38
CA SER A 200 13.56 -19.54 2.30
C SER A 200 14.00 -18.49 3.30
N SER A 201 13.76 -17.28 3.20
CA SER A 201 13.80 -16.27 4.28
C SER A 201 14.56 -14.96 4.00
N PHE A 202 14.47 -14.47 2.77
CA PHE A 202 14.96 -13.11 2.53
C PHE A 202 14.33 -12.10 3.53
N PHE A 203 13.06 -12.28 3.85
CA PHE A 203 12.23 -11.34 4.60
C PHE A 203 12.37 -11.37 6.12
N LYS A 204 12.96 -12.41 6.71
CA LYS A 204 13.14 -12.50 8.18
C LYS A 204 14.15 -11.52 8.77
N TYR A 205 14.84 -10.74 7.94
CA TYR A 205 15.95 -9.88 8.35
C TYR A 205 15.75 -8.40 7.99
N ASP A 206 14.59 -8.03 7.44
CA ASP A 206 14.34 -6.66 7.00
C ASP A 206 13.31 -5.95 7.89
N ASP A 207 13.62 -4.73 8.33
CA ASP A 207 12.71 -3.89 9.13
C ASP A 207 11.50 -3.40 8.30
N ASP A 208 11.55 -3.56 6.98
CA ASP A 208 10.44 -3.26 6.06
C ASP A 208 9.57 -4.51 5.75
N GLU A 209 9.56 -5.51 6.66
CA GLU A 209 8.73 -6.72 6.57
C GLU A 209 7.25 -6.41 6.29
N GLU A 210 6.70 -5.33 6.88
CA GLU A 210 5.32 -4.90 6.63
C GLU A 210 5.05 -4.54 5.17
N LEU A 211 5.99 -3.82 4.52
CA LEU A 211 5.87 -3.47 3.11
C LEU A 211 5.90 -4.71 2.23
N ILE A 212 6.74 -5.66 2.58
CA ILE A 212 6.92 -6.90 1.86
C ILE A 212 5.72 -7.83 2.04
N GLU A 213 5.24 -8.00 3.29
CA GLU A 213 4.04 -8.80 3.60
C GLU A 213 2.82 -8.28 2.85
N GLU A 214 2.67 -6.97 2.71
CA GLU A 214 1.58 -6.34 1.97
C GLU A 214 1.54 -6.79 0.49
N TYR A 215 2.72 -6.96 -0.13
CA TYR A 215 2.83 -7.46 -1.50
C TYR A 215 2.79 -8.99 -1.59
N LEU A 216 3.23 -9.71 -0.56
CA LEU A 216 3.17 -11.17 -0.50
C LEU A 216 1.74 -11.70 -0.34
N ASP A 217 0.89 -11.01 0.43
CA ASP A 217 -0.53 -11.37 0.55
C ASP A 217 -1.26 -11.31 -0.79
N GLU A 218 -0.70 -10.57 -1.75
CA GLU A 218 -1.23 -10.39 -3.09
C GLU A 218 -0.64 -11.37 -4.12
N GLU A 219 0.51 -12.00 -3.85
CA GLU A 219 1.15 -13.01 -4.73
C GLU A 219 1.06 -14.42 -4.13
N GLU A 220 0.78 -15.42 -5.00
CA GLU A 220 0.91 -16.83 -4.61
C GLU A 220 2.40 -17.20 -4.51
N SER A 221 2.95 -17.18 -3.31
CA SER A 221 4.25 -17.78 -3.06
C SER A 221 4.07 -19.27 -2.78
N ASP A 222 4.14 -20.11 -3.78
CA ASP A 222 4.51 -21.50 -3.57
C ASP A 222 6.00 -21.52 -3.18
N GLU A 223 6.28 -21.41 -1.86
CA GLU A 223 7.62 -21.55 -1.31
C GLU A 223 8.08 -23.00 -1.50
N LEU A 224 8.78 -23.23 -2.58
CA LEU A 224 9.65 -24.40 -2.69
C LEU A 224 10.95 -24.07 -1.97
N GLU A 225 11.14 -24.59 -0.77
CA GLU A 225 12.45 -24.61 -0.12
C GLU A 225 13.40 -25.46 -0.98
N GLN A 226 14.24 -24.80 -1.77
CA GLN A 226 15.32 -25.45 -2.50
C GLN A 226 16.65 -25.06 -1.85
N GLU A 227 17.39 -26.06 -1.37
CA GLU A 227 18.81 -25.90 -1.02
C GLU A 227 19.63 -26.12 -2.28
N ILE A 228 20.44 -25.14 -2.67
CA ILE A 228 21.36 -25.23 -3.80
C ILE A 228 22.80 -25.19 -3.23
N GLU A 229 23.65 -26.12 -3.62
CA GLU A 229 25.07 -26.10 -3.29
C GLU A 229 25.77 -24.99 -4.08
N ILE A 230 26.63 -24.23 -3.42
CA ILE A 230 27.37 -23.10 -3.97
C ILE A 230 28.75 -23.59 -4.44
N THR A 231 29.08 -23.29 -5.69
CA THR A 231 30.41 -23.58 -6.26
C THR A 231 31.46 -22.54 -5.86
N LYS A 232 32.75 -22.84 -6.10
CA LYS A 232 33.82 -21.86 -5.88
C LYS A 232 33.70 -20.62 -6.74
N ASP A 233 33.18 -20.76 -7.96
CA ASP A 233 32.96 -19.64 -8.88
C ASP A 233 31.81 -18.76 -8.39
N ASP A 234 30.76 -19.38 -7.83
CA ASP A 234 29.66 -18.65 -7.19
C ASP A 234 30.15 -17.82 -6.01
N ILE A 235 31.05 -18.37 -5.17
CA ILE A 235 31.64 -17.64 -4.04
C ILE A 235 32.42 -16.41 -4.52
N ALA A 236 33.13 -16.50 -5.63
CA ALA A 236 33.84 -15.35 -6.19
C ALA A 236 32.86 -14.27 -6.68
N ASN A 237 31.79 -14.67 -7.37
CA ASN A 237 30.76 -13.76 -7.85
C ASN A 237 30.00 -13.11 -6.69
N ILE A 238 29.65 -13.87 -5.65
CA ILE A 238 29.00 -13.35 -4.43
C ILE A 238 29.90 -12.29 -3.74
N LYS A 239 31.20 -12.53 -3.65
CA LYS A 239 32.13 -11.55 -3.07
C LYS A 239 32.23 -10.27 -3.90
N ASN A 240 32.16 -10.36 -5.23
CA ASN A 240 32.14 -9.19 -6.11
C ASN A 240 30.84 -8.39 -5.88
N GLU A 241 29.69 -9.08 -5.79
CA GLU A 241 28.39 -8.45 -5.51
C GLU A 241 28.39 -7.75 -4.14
N ILE A 242 28.95 -8.37 -3.10
CA ILE A 242 29.14 -7.73 -1.78
C ILE A 242 30.00 -6.46 -1.90
N SER A 243 31.09 -6.49 -2.67
CA SER A 243 31.96 -5.34 -2.85
C SER A 243 31.24 -4.19 -3.56
N GLU A 244 30.44 -4.50 -4.58
CA GLU A 244 29.63 -3.54 -5.31
C GLU A 244 28.57 -2.89 -4.39
N LEU A 245 27.81 -3.68 -3.64
CA LEU A 245 26.83 -3.19 -2.66
C LEU A 245 27.47 -2.31 -1.58
N LYS A 246 28.65 -2.68 -1.08
CA LYS A 246 29.41 -1.87 -0.12
C LYS A 246 29.81 -0.51 -0.72
N SER A 247 30.17 -0.47 -2.00
CA SER A 247 30.50 0.80 -2.68
C SER A 247 29.29 1.74 -2.76
N PHE A 248 28.08 1.21 -2.97
CA PHE A 248 26.85 2.00 -2.97
C PHE A 248 26.56 2.59 -1.59
N ILE A 249 26.78 1.81 -0.52
CA ILE A 249 26.62 2.29 0.86
C ILE A 249 27.61 3.42 1.18
N GLU A 250 28.86 3.34 0.70
CA GLU A 250 29.82 4.43 0.89
C GLU A 250 29.38 5.72 0.19
N ILE A 251 28.82 5.64 -1.03
CA ILE A 251 28.22 6.80 -1.70
C ILE A 251 27.01 7.31 -0.91
N ALA A 252 26.14 6.42 -0.43
CA ALA A 252 24.98 6.81 0.36
C ALA A 252 25.36 7.59 1.63
N LYS A 253 26.48 7.24 2.27
CA LYS A 253 26.99 7.94 3.46
C LYS A 253 27.48 9.37 3.17
N THR A 254 27.82 9.72 1.92
CA THR A 254 28.18 11.10 1.56
C THR A 254 26.98 12.00 1.46
N ILE A 255 25.76 11.45 1.35
CA ILE A 255 24.52 12.18 1.29
C ILE A 255 24.05 12.45 2.72
N GLU A 256 24.34 13.62 3.24
CA GLU A 256 23.98 13.98 4.62
C GLU A 256 22.47 14.10 4.81
N VAL A 257 21.77 14.73 3.87
CA VAL A 257 20.32 14.97 3.93
C VAL A 257 19.74 14.94 2.53
N ASP A 258 18.76 14.06 2.32
CA ASP A 258 18.02 13.94 1.07
C ASP A 258 17.34 15.28 0.68
N THR A 259 17.40 15.62 -0.60
CA THR A 259 16.71 16.84 -1.09
C THR A 259 15.20 16.76 -0.93
N LYS A 260 14.62 15.58 -1.00
CA LYS A 260 13.19 15.33 -0.79
C LYS A 260 12.72 15.71 0.62
N VAL A 261 13.52 15.43 1.67
CA VAL A 261 13.14 15.80 3.03
C VAL A 261 13.26 17.31 3.29
N LYS A 262 14.19 17.99 2.61
CA LYS A 262 14.25 19.47 2.62
C LYS A 262 12.99 20.06 1.98
N ALA A 263 12.54 19.49 0.87
CA ALA A 263 11.29 19.88 0.21
C ALA A 263 10.07 19.62 1.10
N LEU A 264 10.12 18.59 1.98
CA LEU A 264 9.03 18.32 2.93
C LEU A 264 8.80 19.48 3.91
N LEU A 265 9.84 20.15 4.40
CA LEU A 265 9.67 21.31 5.28
C LEU A 265 8.93 22.44 4.55
N LEU A 266 9.29 22.72 3.30
CA LEU A 266 8.60 23.72 2.48
C LEU A 266 7.15 23.33 2.20
N ALA A 267 6.89 22.04 1.94
CA ALA A 267 5.56 21.51 1.72
C ALA A 267 4.67 21.67 2.98
N LEU A 268 5.24 21.38 4.16
CA LEU A 268 4.55 21.57 5.44
C LEU A 268 4.21 23.05 5.68
N GLU A 269 5.15 23.95 5.44
CA GLU A 269 4.92 25.41 5.58
C GLU A 269 3.79 25.88 4.68
N LYS A 270 3.87 25.62 3.38
CA LYS A 270 2.81 25.95 2.39
C LYS A 270 1.45 25.33 2.77
N GLY A 271 1.48 24.07 3.21
CA GLY A 271 0.27 23.36 3.59
C GLY A 271 -0.37 23.94 4.85
N PHE A 272 0.39 24.28 5.88
CA PHE A 272 -0.11 24.92 7.08
C PHE A 272 -0.62 26.35 6.81
N GLU A 273 0.00 27.09 5.91
CA GLU A 273 -0.55 28.37 5.45
C GLU A 273 -1.90 28.21 4.74
N ALA A 274 -2.03 27.18 3.88
CA ALA A 274 -3.29 26.87 3.23
C ALA A 274 -4.38 26.48 4.24
N GLN A 275 -4.04 25.67 5.25
CA GLN A 275 -4.96 25.32 6.34
C GLN A 275 -5.40 26.55 7.14
N ALA A 276 -4.47 27.46 7.47
CA ALA A 276 -4.79 28.70 8.19
C ALA A 276 -5.80 29.57 7.40
N LYS A 277 -5.66 29.68 6.07
CA LYS A 277 -6.62 30.37 5.20
C LYS A 277 -8.00 29.71 5.19
N LEU A 278 -8.08 28.41 5.39
CA LEU A 278 -9.33 27.65 5.50
C LEU A 278 -9.92 27.67 6.92
N GLY A 279 -9.25 28.27 7.89
CA GLY A 279 -9.64 28.23 9.30
C GLY A 279 -9.56 26.83 9.92
N ALA A 280 -8.75 25.94 9.34
CA ALA A 280 -8.57 24.56 9.78
C ALA A 280 -7.46 24.43 10.84
N ASN A 281 -7.47 23.31 11.56
CA ASN A 281 -6.45 23.01 12.55
C ASN A 281 -5.11 22.69 11.87
N LYS A 282 -4.00 23.06 12.52
CA LYS A 282 -2.64 22.73 12.08
C LYS A 282 -2.36 21.24 12.32
N LYS A 283 -2.84 20.39 11.41
CA LYS A 283 -2.69 18.92 11.46
C LYS A 283 -2.35 18.38 10.09
N SER A 284 -1.32 17.55 10.01
CA SER A 284 -0.91 16.88 8.78
C SER A 284 -0.68 15.40 9.00
N ILE A 285 -1.15 14.57 8.07
CA ILE A 285 -0.70 13.18 7.97
C ILE A 285 0.27 13.03 6.80
N ILE A 286 1.43 12.43 7.05
CA ILE A 286 2.45 12.12 6.05
C ILE A 286 2.46 10.61 5.85
N PHE A 287 2.29 10.18 4.62
CA PHE A 287 2.38 8.77 4.24
C PHE A 287 3.74 8.44 3.65
N THR A 288 4.35 7.38 4.16
CA THR A 288 5.56 6.76 3.61
C THR A 288 5.36 5.24 3.52
N GLU A 289 6.06 4.60 2.60
CA GLU A 289 5.98 3.15 2.43
C GLU A 289 6.90 2.38 3.40
N SER A 290 7.97 3.01 3.90
CA SER A 290 9.03 2.38 4.70
C SER A 290 9.05 2.86 6.14
N LYS A 291 9.21 1.93 7.10
CA LYS A 291 9.47 2.26 8.52
C LYS A 291 10.80 3.01 8.70
N ARG A 292 11.83 2.66 7.93
CA ARG A 292 13.12 3.36 7.97
C ARG A 292 12.98 4.81 7.52
N THR A 293 12.21 5.06 6.46
CA THR A 293 11.87 6.43 6.05
C THR A 293 11.03 7.13 7.12
N GLN A 294 10.06 6.44 7.73
CA GLN A 294 9.23 6.97 8.81
C GLN A 294 10.09 7.47 9.99
N GLU A 295 11.04 6.67 10.45
CA GLU A 295 11.96 7.00 11.54
C GLU A 295 12.89 8.15 11.15
N PHE A 296 13.45 8.12 9.94
CA PHE A 296 14.27 9.21 9.41
C PHE A 296 13.51 10.55 9.38
N LEU A 297 12.29 10.55 8.86
CA LEU A 297 11.44 11.74 8.83
C LEU A 297 11.10 12.24 10.24
N PHE A 298 10.85 11.32 11.17
CA PHE A 298 10.59 11.66 12.57
C PHE A 298 11.78 12.39 13.19
N GLU A 299 12.98 11.82 13.11
CA GLU A 299 14.19 12.43 13.64
C GLU A 299 14.47 13.78 12.99
N TYR A 300 14.29 13.88 11.69
CA TYR A 300 14.51 15.11 10.95
C TYR A 300 13.54 16.21 11.38
N LEU A 301 12.25 15.93 11.45
CA LEU A 301 11.22 16.91 11.83
C LEU A 301 11.34 17.34 13.32
N GLU A 302 11.65 16.41 14.23
CA GLU A 302 11.91 16.74 15.65
C GLU A 302 13.06 17.74 15.79
N ASN A 303 14.07 17.66 14.93
CA ASN A 303 15.22 18.57 14.94
C ASN A 303 15.00 19.87 14.15
N HIS A 304 13.92 19.96 13.35
CA HIS A 304 13.65 21.10 12.45
C HIS A 304 12.30 21.78 12.76
N GLY A 305 12.05 22.10 14.01
CA GLY A 305 10.94 22.97 14.42
C GLY A 305 9.68 22.25 14.88
N PHE A 306 9.64 20.91 14.83
CA PHE A 306 8.47 20.12 15.26
C PHE A 306 8.73 19.26 16.50
N LYS A 307 9.62 19.71 17.38
CA LYS A 307 9.97 18.99 18.61
C LYS A 307 8.72 18.68 19.45
N ASN A 308 8.52 17.42 19.80
CA ASN A 308 7.35 16.89 20.52
C ASN A 308 6.01 17.09 19.79
N LYS A 309 6.03 17.42 18.48
CA LYS A 309 4.84 17.64 17.65
C LYS A 309 4.63 16.56 16.59
N VAL A 310 5.49 15.56 16.55
CA VAL A 310 5.43 14.46 15.59
C VAL A 310 5.09 13.16 16.32
N VAL A 311 4.24 12.33 15.70
CA VAL A 311 3.93 10.98 16.18
C VAL A 311 4.01 9.98 15.02
N LEU A 312 4.50 8.79 15.31
CA LEU A 312 4.58 7.67 14.37
C LEU A 312 3.30 6.82 14.43
N PHE A 313 2.91 6.26 13.29
CA PHE A 313 1.79 5.35 13.20
C PHE A 313 2.09 4.24 12.17
N ASN A 314 2.29 3.02 12.63
CA ASN A 314 2.60 1.87 11.80
C ASN A 314 1.84 0.61 12.27
N GLY A 315 1.99 -0.52 11.61
CA GLY A 315 1.26 -1.75 11.94
C GLY A 315 1.54 -2.26 13.34
N THR A 316 2.76 -2.11 13.85
CA THR A 316 3.18 -2.63 15.16
C THR A 316 3.15 -1.61 16.28
N ASN A 317 3.44 -0.34 16.01
CA ASN A 317 3.51 0.78 16.98
C ASN A 317 4.35 0.42 18.23
N THR A 318 5.56 -0.13 18.01
CA THR A 318 6.41 -0.65 19.10
C THR A 318 7.48 0.33 19.56
N ASP A 319 7.57 1.51 18.98
CA ASP A 319 8.51 2.55 19.36
C ASP A 319 8.26 3.07 20.81
N LEU A 320 9.27 3.71 21.39
CA LEU A 320 9.21 4.17 22.78
C LEU A 320 8.12 5.21 23.00
N LYS A 321 7.96 6.17 22.09
CA LYS A 321 6.97 7.24 22.21
C LYS A 321 5.55 6.70 22.11
N SER A 322 5.28 5.77 21.21
CA SER A 322 3.98 5.08 21.13
C SER A 322 3.63 4.33 22.41
N LYS A 323 4.61 3.67 23.04
CA LYS A 323 4.41 3.00 24.33
C LYS A 323 4.11 3.98 25.47
N GLU A 324 4.80 5.11 25.53
CA GLU A 324 4.55 6.18 26.52
C GLU A 324 3.13 6.73 26.32
N ILE A 325 2.75 7.12 25.11
CA ILE A 325 1.41 7.61 24.77
C ILE A 325 0.34 6.60 25.20
N TYR A 326 0.56 5.33 24.94
CA TYR A 326 -0.39 4.27 25.30
C TYR A 326 -0.52 4.12 26.83
N ASN A 327 0.58 4.16 27.57
CA ASN A 327 0.55 4.08 29.03
C ASN A 327 -0.21 5.25 29.64
N ASP A 328 0.03 6.48 29.19
CA ASP A 328 -0.68 7.67 29.62
C ASP A 328 -2.18 7.60 29.28
N TRP A 329 -2.50 7.10 28.10
CA TRP A 329 -3.88 6.89 27.67
C TRP A 329 -4.60 5.85 28.51
N LEU A 330 -3.93 4.74 28.86
CA LEU A 330 -4.48 3.71 29.77
C LEU A 330 -4.77 4.27 31.15
N LEU A 331 -3.86 5.05 31.74
CA LEU A 331 -4.10 5.68 33.04
C LEU A 331 -5.38 6.53 33.05
N LYS A 332 -5.69 7.16 31.90
CA LYS A 332 -6.88 8.02 31.75
C LYS A 332 -8.17 7.23 31.47
N TYR A 333 -8.09 6.12 30.73
CA TYR A 333 -9.28 5.47 30.14
C TYR A 333 -9.47 3.99 30.49
N GLN A 334 -8.58 3.32 31.24
CA GLN A 334 -8.63 1.88 31.54
C GLN A 334 -9.94 1.38 32.18
N ASN A 335 -10.69 2.25 32.82
CA ASN A 335 -11.96 1.90 33.49
C ASN A 335 -13.17 2.50 32.76
N THR A 336 -13.05 2.82 31.49
CA THR A 336 -14.13 3.38 30.67
C THR A 336 -14.42 2.51 29.46
N ASP A 337 -15.55 2.70 28.82
CA ASP A 337 -15.96 2.01 27.58
C ASP A 337 -15.02 2.30 26.37
N ARG A 338 -14.08 3.24 26.53
CA ARG A 338 -13.06 3.55 25.51
C ARG A 338 -11.97 2.50 25.42
N CYS A 339 -11.68 1.79 26.52
CA CYS A 339 -10.71 0.72 26.55
C CYS A 339 -11.40 -0.58 26.11
N THR A 340 -11.00 -1.11 24.95
CA THR A 340 -11.62 -2.31 24.37
C THR A 340 -11.07 -3.61 24.95
N GLY A 341 -9.95 -3.56 25.71
CA GLY A 341 -9.20 -4.72 26.18
C GLY A 341 -8.31 -5.35 25.10
N SER A 342 -8.34 -4.87 23.87
CA SER A 342 -7.42 -5.24 22.81
C SER A 342 -6.24 -4.26 22.78
N LYS A 343 -5.08 -4.69 23.23
CA LYS A 343 -3.87 -3.82 23.27
C LYS A 343 -3.58 -3.15 21.92
N SER A 344 -3.74 -3.86 20.81
CA SER A 344 -3.47 -3.30 19.49
C SER A 344 -4.49 -2.22 19.11
N SER A 345 -5.78 -2.45 19.38
CA SER A 345 -6.84 -1.47 19.11
C SER A 345 -6.70 -0.24 20.02
N ASP A 346 -6.46 -0.47 21.31
CA ASP A 346 -6.33 0.59 22.30
C ASP A 346 -5.07 1.45 22.05
N MET A 347 -3.96 0.83 21.61
CA MET A 347 -2.75 1.52 21.18
C MET A 347 -3.01 2.45 19.97
N LYS A 348 -3.70 1.93 18.94
CA LYS A 348 -4.07 2.73 17.77
C LYS A 348 -4.93 3.92 18.16
N GLN A 349 -5.91 3.71 19.02
CA GLN A 349 -6.78 4.79 19.53
C GLN A 349 -6.00 5.81 20.35
N ALA A 350 -5.07 5.38 21.20
CA ALA A 350 -4.24 6.26 22.01
C ALA A 350 -3.39 7.20 21.15
N ILE A 351 -2.77 6.66 20.08
CA ILE A 351 -1.95 7.45 19.15
C ILE A 351 -2.82 8.44 18.35
N VAL A 352 -4.00 8.04 17.91
CA VAL A 352 -4.95 8.93 17.20
C VAL A 352 -5.43 10.06 18.13
N ASP A 353 -5.75 9.76 19.38
CA ASP A 353 -6.14 10.77 20.36
C ASP A 353 -4.97 11.75 20.65
N PHE A 354 -3.74 11.24 20.79
CA PHE A 354 -2.56 12.08 20.95
C PHE A 354 -2.31 12.97 19.73
N PHE A 355 -2.46 12.44 18.52
CA PHE A 355 -2.38 13.25 17.31
C PHE A 355 -3.43 14.34 17.29
N LYS A 356 -4.67 14.02 17.67
CA LYS A 356 -5.76 14.99 17.71
C LYS A 356 -5.51 16.11 18.73
N GLU A 357 -5.00 15.77 19.91
CA GLU A 357 -4.92 16.70 21.05
C GLU A 357 -3.57 17.46 21.10
N SER A 358 -2.44 16.80 20.77
CA SER A 358 -1.11 17.27 21.11
C SER A 358 -0.13 17.41 19.95
N ALA A 359 -0.11 16.45 19.01
CA ALA A 359 0.83 16.47 17.89
C ALA A 359 0.27 17.25 16.70
N ASP A 360 1.15 17.87 15.91
CA ASP A 360 0.79 18.58 14.68
C ASP A 360 0.93 17.67 13.44
N ILE A 361 1.82 16.68 13.52
CA ILE A 361 2.16 15.79 12.39
C ILE A 361 2.05 14.34 12.83
N MET A 362 1.39 13.53 12.01
CA MET A 362 1.43 12.07 12.09
C MET A 362 2.17 11.52 10.86
N ILE A 363 3.19 10.69 11.06
CA ILE A 363 3.86 9.98 9.97
C ILE A 363 3.34 8.53 10.00
N ALA A 364 2.70 8.09 8.92
CA ALA A 364 2.03 6.80 8.86
C ALA A 364 2.57 5.91 7.74
N THR A 365 2.68 4.60 8.02
CA THR A 365 2.80 3.58 6.98
C THR A 365 1.42 3.14 6.49
N GLU A 366 1.35 2.48 5.34
CA GLU A 366 0.09 1.98 4.76
C GLU A 366 -0.63 1.05 5.73
N ALA A 367 0.06 0.00 6.19
CA ALA A 367 -0.49 -1.01 7.11
C ALA A 367 -0.99 -0.40 8.45
N GLY A 368 -0.30 0.62 8.97
CA GLY A 368 -0.72 1.32 10.17
C GLY A 368 -2.05 2.03 10.00
N SER A 369 -2.21 2.72 8.87
CA SER A 369 -3.32 3.65 8.63
C SER A 369 -4.67 2.99 8.37
N GLU A 370 -4.72 1.68 8.19
CA GLU A 370 -5.98 0.98 7.95
C GLU A 370 -6.95 1.11 9.13
N GLY A 371 -8.21 1.42 8.81
CA GLY A 371 -9.31 1.49 9.79
C GLY A 371 -9.34 2.74 10.66
N ILE A 372 -8.39 3.69 10.54
CA ILE A 372 -8.42 4.93 11.33
C ILE A 372 -9.28 6.03 10.69
N ASN A 373 -9.81 6.90 11.55
CA ASN A 373 -10.58 8.06 11.16
C ASN A 373 -9.88 9.35 11.59
N LEU A 374 -9.47 10.14 10.60
CA LEU A 374 -8.71 11.37 10.79
C LEU A 374 -9.46 12.61 10.24
N GLN A 375 -10.78 12.67 10.36
CA GLN A 375 -11.60 13.80 9.87
C GLN A 375 -11.24 15.16 10.49
N PHE A 376 -10.55 15.18 11.62
CA PHE A 376 -10.06 16.40 12.25
C PHE A 376 -8.79 16.96 11.58
N CYS A 377 -8.19 16.19 10.68
CA CYS A 377 -7.04 16.55 9.85
C CYS A 377 -7.52 16.76 8.41
N ASN A 378 -7.15 17.86 7.79
CA ASN A 378 -7.52 18.18 6.40
C ASN A 378 -6.29 18.35 5.49
N MET A 379 -5.11 17.91 5.92
CA MET A 379 -3.90 17.91 5.09
C MET A 379 -3.27 16.51 5.06
N LEU A 380 -3.07 16.02 3.85
CA LEU A 380 -2.43 14.75 3.57
C LEU A 380 -1.23 14.99 2.66
N ILE A 381 -0.10 14.41 3.03
CA ILE A 381 1.15 14.46 2.27
C ILE A 381 1.51 13.03 1.87
N ASN A 382 1.55 12.75 0.57
CA ASN A 382 2.15 11.53 0.05
C ASN A 382 3.66 11.78 -0.12
N TYR A 383 4.44 11.53 0.95
CA TYR A 383 5.89 11.57 0.83
C TYR A 383 6.37 10.54 -0.19
N ASP A 384 5.84 9.32 -0.09
CA ASP A 384 5.95 8.31 -1.13
C ASP A 384 4.59 8.18 -1.84
N LEU A 385 4.60 8.46 -3.14
CA LEU A 385 3.39 8.33 -3.96
C LEU A 385 3.20 6.86 -4.33
N PRO A 386 2.11 6.21 -3.89
CA PRO A 386 1.82 4.86 -4.34
C PRO A 386 1.58 4.84 -5.84
N TRP A 387 2.07 3.83 -6.53
CA TRP A 387 1.73 3.65 -7.93
C TRP A 387 0.31 3.09 -8.10
N ASN A 388 -0.22 2.43 -7.08
CA ASN A 388 -1.58 1.93 -7.05
C ASN A 388 -2.60 3.06 -6.78
N PRO A 389 -3.48 3.38 -7.75
CA PRO A 389 -4.47 4.44 -7.57
C PRO A 389 -5.50 4.15 -6.47
N GLN A 390 -5.78 2.88 -6.18
CA GLN A 390 -6.70 2.51 -5.09
C GLN A 390 -6.11 2.88 -3.72
N ARG A 391 -4.81 2.71 -3.52
CA ARG A 391 -4.12 3.11 -2.29
C ARG A 391 -4.18 4.62 -2.09
N ILE A 392 -4.01 5.40 -3.15
CA ILE A 392 -4.15 6.85 -3.09
C ILE A 392 -5.54 7.25 -2.60
N GLU A 393 -6.60 6.65 -3.16
CA GLU A 393 -7.97 6.90 -2.72
C GLU A 393 -8.22 6.45 -1.27
N GLN A 394 -7.64 5.35 -0.85
CA GLN A 394 -7.71 4.88 0.53
C GLN A 394 -7.03 5.88 1.48
N ARG A 395 -5.82 6.38 1.16
CA ARG A 395 -5.12 7.40 1.95
C ARG A 395 -5.95 8.68 2.05
N ILE A 396 -6.42 9.20 0.93
CA ILE A 396 -7.26 10.40 0.90
C ILE A 396 -8.54 10.16 1.70
N GLY A 397 -9.13 8.96 1.60
CA GLY A 397 -10.31 8.56 2.36
C GLY A 397 -10.12 8.56 3.88
N ARG A 398 -8.89 8.60 4.42
CA ARG A 398 -8.65 8.73 5.88
C ARG A 398 -9.01 10.11 6.40
N VAL A 399 -8.82 11.15 5.59
CA VAL A 399 -9.06 12.56 5.92
C VAL A 399 -10.29 13.13 5.21
N HIS A 400 -10.58 12.69 3.98
CA HIS A 400 -11.69 13.15 3.14
C HIS A 400 -12.89 12.22 3.25
N ARG A 401 -13.61 12.33 4.35
CA ARG A 401 -14.79 11.52 4.69
C ARG A 401 -15.99 12.40 5.00
N TYR A 402 -17.17 11.77 5.10
CA TYR A 402 -18.34 12.43 5.65
C TYR A 402 -18.03 13.02 7.03
N GLY A 403 -18.39 14.29 7.23
CA GLY A 403 -18.09 15.04 8.45
C GLY A 403 -16.78 15.84 8.43
N GLN A 404 -15.98 15.78 7.35
CA GLN A 404 -14.90 16.74 7.13
C GLN A 404 -15.47 18.14 6.90
N LYS A 405 -14.96 19.13 7.64
CA LYS A 405 -15.49 20.50 7.64
C LYS A 405 -14.76 21.44 6.68
N HIS A 406 -13.54 21.08 6.29
CA HIS A 406 -12.65 21.92 5.48
C HIS A 406 -12.24 21.19 4.21
N ASP A 407 -11.94 21.95 3.17
CA ASP A 407 -11.34 21.39 1.97
C ASP A 407 -10.01 20.70 2.32
N VAL A 408 -9.76 19.57 1.67
CA VAL A 408 -8.61 18.70 1.98
C VAL A 408 -7.44 19.04 1.08
N VAL A 409 -6.33 19.43 1.68
CA VAL A 409 -5.06 19.70 0.97
C VAL A 409 -4.33 18.36 0.78
N VAL A 410 -4.02 18.03 -0.48
CA VAL A 410 -3.28 16.80 -0.83
C VAL A 410 -1.97 17.20 -1.50
N ILE A 411 -0.84 16.90 -0.85
CA ILE A 411 0.48 17.26 -1.35
C ILE A 411 1.19 16.00 -1.86
N ASN A 412 1.71 16.07 -3.09
CA ASN A 412 2.51 15.02 -3.71
C ASN A 412 3.89 15.53 -4.07
N PHE A 413 4.92 14.66 -3.97
CA PHE A 413 6.28 14.98 -4.35
C PHE A 413 6.60 14.45 -5.75
N ILE A 414 7.33 15.26 -6.53
CA ILE A 414 7.81 14.88 -7.87
C ILE A 414 9.30 15.15 -7.98
N ASN A 415 10.05 14.09 -8.32
CA ASN A 415 11.45 14.21 -8.69
C ASN A 415 11.57 14.70 -10.14
N LYS A 416 12.10 15.92 -10.34
CA LYS A 416 12.25 16.52 -11.69
C LYS A 416 13.22 15.78 -12.60
N LYS A 417 14.20 15.06 -12.05
CA LYS A 417 15.19 14.29 -12.82
C LYS A 417 14.71 12.85 -13.13
N ASN A 418 13.57 12.40 -12.57
CA ASN A 418 13.01 11.08 -12.82
C ASN A 418 11.80 11.17 -13.76
N GLU A 419 12.00 10.81 -15.02
CA GLU A 419 10.95 10.85 -16.05
C GLU A 419 9.79 9.90 -15.74
N ALA A 420 10.10 8.70 -15.25
CA ALA A 420 9.06 7.72 -14.96
C ALA A 420 8.17 8.15 -13.78
N ASP A 421 8.73 8.71 -12.70
CA ASP A 421 7.95 9.26 -11.59
C ASP A 421 7.04 10.41 -12.05
N ARG A 422 7.54 11.28 -12.93
CA ARG A 422 6.75 12.34 -13.54
C ARG A 422 5.56 11.77 -14.33
N ARG A 423 5.80 10.75 -15.15
CA ARG A 423 4.76 10.12 -15.98
C ARG A 423 3.71 9.38 -15.15
N VAL A 424 4.15 8.68 -14.10
CA VAL A 424 3.20 8.06 -13.14
C VAL A 424 2.31 9.12 -12.52
N HIS A 425 2.89 10.22 -12.00
CA HIS A 425 2.11 11.29 -11.41
C HIS A 425 1.16 11.94 -12.42
N GLU A 426 1.61 12.20 -13.65
CA GLU A 426 0.78 12.76 -14.72
C GLU A 426 -0.41 11.85 -15.05
N LEU A 427 -0.19 10.54 -15.13
CA LEU A 427 -1.24 9.56 -15.35
C LEU A 427 -2.28 9.57 -14.22
N LEU A 428 -1.81 9.56 -12.97
CA LEU A 428 -2.67 9.57 -11.78
C LEU A 428 -3.46 10.88 -11.64
N SER A 429 -2.84 12.02 -11.93
CA SER A 429 -3.46 13.34 -11.74
C SER A 429 -4.37 13.73 -12.89
N SER A 430 -3.88 13.69 -14.14
CA SER A 430 -4.59 14.24 -15.29
C SER A 430 -5.62 13.28 -15.86
N LYS A 431 -5.30 11.98 -15.89
CA LYS A 431 -6.17 10.95 -16.50
C LYS A 431 -7.13 10.34 -15.51
N PHE A 432 -6.63 9.98 -14.32
CA PHE A 432 -7.48 9.39 -13.29
C PHE A 432 -8.15 10.46 -12.41
N LYS A 433 -7.73 11.72 -12.49
CA LYS A 433 -8.26 12.86 -11.72
C LYS A 433 -8.39 12.58 -10.22
N LEU A 434 -7.48 11.73 -9.70
CA LEU A 434 -7.54 11.24 -8.33
C LEU A 434 -7.42 12.36 -7.30
N PHE A 435 -6.64 13.39 -7.63
CA PHE A 435 -6.36 14.47 -6.69
C PHE A 435 -7.38 15.61 -6.77
N GLU A 436 -8.14 15.74 -7.85
CA GLU A 436 -9.12 16.82 -8.03
C GLU A 436 -10.48 16.54 -7.37
N GLY A 437 -10.74 15.31 -6.96
CA GLY A 437 -11.98 14.95 -6.27
C GLY A 437 -13.23 15.03 -7.13
N VAL A 438 -13.08 14.86 -8.44
CA VAL A 438 -14.23 14.77 -9.35
C VAL A 438 -14.88 13.40 -9.10
N PHE A 439 -15.93 13.41 -8.28
CA PHE A 439 -16.69 12.21 -7.96
C PHE A 439 -17.29 11.61 -9.24
N GLY A 440 -17.08 10.32 -9.42
CA GLY A 440 -17.56 9.56 -10.58
C GLY A 440 -16.45 9.17 -11.56
N ALA A 441 -15.50 10.06 -11.89
CA ALA A 441 -14.40 9.70 -12.78
C ALA A 441 -13.41 8.72 -12.11
N SER A 442 -13.06 8.94 -10.84
CA SER A 442 -12.19 8.02 -10.10
C SER A 442 -12.85 6.66 -9.86
N ASP A 443 -14.15 6.62 -9.52
CA ASP A 443 -14.88 5.38 -9.28
C ASP A 443 -15.03 4.53 -10.56
N GLU A 444 -15.25 5.17 -11.71
CA GLU A 444 -15.31 4.49 -13.01
C GLU A 444 -13.93 4.00 -13.45
N VAL A 445 -12.89 4.78 -13.23
CA VAL A 445 -11.49 4.42 -13.53
C VAL A 445 -11.01 3.30 -12.63
N LEU A 446 -11.21 3.41 -11.32
CA LEU A 446 -10.83 2.39 -10.36
C LEU A 446 -11.55 1.05 -10.63
N GLY A 447 -12.81 1.12 -11.10
CA GLY A 447 -13.57 -0.05 -11.53
C GLY A 447 -13.11 -0.64 -12.88
N THR A 448 -12.30 0.09 -13.65
CA THR A 448 -11.74 -0.36 -14.93
C THR A 448 -10.36 -1.00 -14.75
N ILE A 449 -9.60 -0.54 -13.78
CA ILE A 449 -8.34 -1.17 -13.35
C ILE A 449 -8.72 -2.48 -12.67
N GLN A 450 -8.51 -3.61 -13.36
CA GLN A 450 -8.89 -4.94 -12.88
C GLN A 450 -8.13 -5.29 -11.59
N SER A 451 -6.88 -4.82 -11.45
CA SER A 451 -6.06 -4.95 -10.25
C SER A 451 -5.11 -3.76 -10.13
N GLY A 452 -5.06 -3.17 -8.93
CA GLY A 452 -4.06 -2.14 -8.61
C GLY A 452 -2.63 -2.69 -8.65
N VAL A 453 -2.46 -3.97 -8.32
CA VAL A 453 -1.19 -4.70 -8.39
C VAL A 453 -0.75 -4.92 -9.83
N ASP A 454 -1.66 -5.27 -10.73
CA ASP A 454 -1.33 -5.42 -12.15
C ASP A 454 -0.89 -4.09 -12.75
N PHE A 455 -1.47 -2.98 -12.30
CA PHE A 455 -1.04 -1.64 -12.68
C PHE A 455 0.39 -1.36 -12.19
N GLU A 456 0.71 -1.66 -10.93
CA GLU A 456 2.06 -1.53 -10.39
C GLU A 456 3.08 -2.43 -11.10
N LYS A 457 2.72 -3.68 -11.43
CA LYS A 457 3.57 -4.59 -12.22
C LYS A 457 3.84 -4.06 -13.63
N ARG A 458 2.86 -3.41 -14.25
CA ARG A 458 3.05 -2.79 -15.57
C ARG A 458 3.99 -1.59 -15.49
N ILE A 459 3.87 -0.76 -14.48
CA ILE A 459 4.81 0.33 -14.21
C ILE A 459 6.21 -0.25 -13.97
N LEU A 460 6.33 -1.27 -13.13
CA LEU A 460 7.61 -1.94 -12.88
C LEU A 460 8.23 -2.46 -14.19
N LYS A 461 7.42 -3.07 -15.06
CA LYS A 461 7.89 -3.56 -16.36
C LYS A 461 8.46 -2.43 -17.21
N ILE A 462 7.82 -1.26 -17.23
CA ILE A 462 8.35 -0.07 -17.93
C ILE A 462 9.72 0.31 -17.36
N TYR A 463 9.86 0.38 -16.04
CA TYR A 463 11.15 0.65 -15.40
C TYR A 463 12.23 -0.40 -15.69
N GLN A 464 11.83 -1.67 -15.88
CA GLN A 464 12.77 -2.76 -16.18
C GLN A 464 13.19 -2.81 -17.65
N THR A 465 12.31 -2.46 -18.60
CA THR A 465 12.55 -2.65 -20.02
C THR A 465 13.00 -1.38 -20.73
N CYS A 466 12.52 -0.21 -20.31
CA CYS A 466 12.86 1.07 -20.97
C CYS A 466 14.14 1.67 -20.40
N ARG A 467 14.99 2.20 -21.28
CA ARG A 467 16.31 2.77 -20.94
C ARG A 467 16.40 4.25 -21.25
N THR A 468 15.64 4.73 -22.20
CA THR A 468 15.65 6.13 -22.66
C THR A 468 14.36 6.82 -22.27
N SER A 469 14.38 8.15 -22.14
CA SER A 469 13.18 8.96 -21.87
C SER A 469 12.12 8.74 -22.94
N GLU A 470 12.51 8.55 -24.21
CA GLU A 470 11.61 8.30 -25.32
C GLU A 470 10.90 6.93 -25.20
N GLU A 471 11.64 5.86 -24.84
CA GLU A 471 11.06 4.54 -24.59
C GLU A 471 10.08 4.59 -23.40
N ILE A 472 10.43 5.28 -22.33
CA ILE A 472 9.57 5.48 -21.16
C ILE A 472 8.29 6.20 -21.56
N GLU A 473 8.42 7.30 -22.30
CA GLU A 473 7.27 8.09 -22.78
C GLU A 473 6.33 7.25 -23.65
N ASN A 474 6.87 6.51 -24.62
CA ASN A 474 6.09 5.66 -25.50
C ASN A 474 5.36 4.56 -24.73
N ALA A 475 6.04 3.87 -23.81
CA ALA A 475 5.44 2.81 -23.00
C ALA A 475 4.32 3.35 -22.07
N PHE A 476 4.49 4.53 -21.49
CA PHE A 476 3.42 5.17 -20.70
C PHE A 476 2.26 5.66 -21.57
N ASN A 477 2.51 6.13 -22.79
CA ASN A 477 1.46 6.49 -23.75
C ASN A 477 0.64 5.28 -24.18
N GLU A 478 1.29 4.12 -24.44
CA GLU A 478 0.60 2.86 -24.72
C GLU A 478 -0.28 2.44 -23.54
N LEU A 479 0.27 2.41 -22.32
CA LEU A 479 -0.46 2.11 -21.10
C LEU A 479 -1.68 3.03 -20.93
N GLN A 480 -1.51 4.32 -21.17
CA GLN A 480 -2.58 5.31 -21.10
C GLN A 480 -3.68 5.07 -22.14
N ASN A 481 -3.31 4.74 -23.39
CA ASN A 481 -4.26 4.50 -24.46
C ASN A 481 -5.11 3.24 -24.19
N GLU A 482 -4.49 2.17 -23.67
CA GLU A 482 -5.22 0.97 -23.26
C GLU A 482 -6.27 1.28 -22.18
N PHE A 483 -5.90 2.03 -21.13
CA PHE A 483 -6.87 2.41 -20.08
C PHE A 483 -7.94 3.37 -20.61
N SER A 484 -7.59 4.33 -21.47
CA SER A 484 -8.57 5.26 -22.05
C SER A 484 -9.59 4.54 -22.92
N SER A 485 -9.17 3.54 -23.69
CA SER A 485 -10.04 2.71 -24.51
C SER A 485 -11.00 1.88 -23.63
N ALA A 486 -10.47 1.24 -22.58
CA ALA A 486 -11.27 0.46 -21.64
C ALA A 486 -12.29 1.32 -20.87
N ILE A 487 -11.93 2.56 -20.50
CA ILE A 487 -12.84 3.51 -19.85
C ILE A 487 -13.94 3.93 -20.82
N ASN A 488 -13.59 4.26 -22.08
CA ASN A 488 -14.56 4.69 -23.08
C ASN A 488 -15.55 3.59 -23.43
N GLU A 489 -15.09 2.33 -23.58
CA GLU A 489 -15.97 1.18 -23.83
C GLU A 489 -16.98 0.97 -22.69
N LYS A 490 -16.52 1.04 -21.41
CA LYS A 490 -17.42 0.92 -20.27
C LYS A 490 -18.40 2.09 -20.17
N THR A 491 -17.95 3.31 -20.47
CA THR A 491 -18.82 4.51 -20.45
C THR A 491 -19.89 4.41 -21.54
N LEU A 492 -19.57 3.91 -22.72
CA LEU A 492 -20.54 3.65 -23.80
C LEU A 492 -21.55 2.58 -23.37
N GLN A 493 -21.10 1.45 -22.84
CA GLN A 493 -21.97 0.38 -22.33
C GLN A 493 -22.88 0.83 -21.18
N THR A 494 -22.46 1.83 -20.41
CA THR A 494 -23.27 2.39 -19.31
C THR A 494 -24.30 3.41 -19.82
N ARG A 495 -24.05 4.06 -20.96
CA ARG A 495 -25.00 4.99 -21.60
C ARG A 495 -26.08 4.31 -22.46
N GLU A 496 -25.81 3.08 -22.89
CA GLU A 496 -26.77 2.25 -23.66
C GLU A 496 -27.71 1.43 -22.76
N LYS A 497 -27.60 1.53 -21.45
CA LYS A 497 -28.49 0.95 -20.44
C LYS A 497 -29.24 2.04 -19.68
#